data_f4754c9ae314476adada2aba32cbf55f
#
_entry.id   f4754c9ae314476adada2aba32cbf55f
#
_cell.length_a   1.000
_cell.length_b   1.000
_cell.length_c   1.000
_cell.angle_alpha   90.00
_cell.angle_beta   90.00
_cell.angle_gamma   90.00
#
_symmetry.space_group_name_H-M   'P 1'
#
loop_
_entity.id
_entity.type
_entity.pdbx_description
1 polymer ?
#
loop_
_entity_poly.entity_id
_entity_poly.type
_entity_poly.pdbx_seq_one_letter_code
_entity_poly.pdbx_strand_id
1 'polypeptide(L)'
;MRVEIRTQEEDFPQLARRQLVAPRRMTGNERRLMNPNRGLIKRCERALDILVSRFVYPLCGHMWNPYSWFLEQRFGLAETKLSPAGWPRGLAPLSVLLITDIHAGIFLKPESLWQIIHALMELEPDLVVVGGDLVSGHVSEATPILAGLAPLTRAPLGAWFCFGNHDYFGGDPEELQHNLAAIGIRTLKNDSAVIHHRGGSFVLGGIDDRIMGKPDWDGVLAKHGSPHLLMAHNPDHFYEAEARGVLLTLSGHTHGGQIRFANGPAIIRQSRYCLDEGVFAFRQSLLVVSRGLGSIGLPIRWGADPEAVLIEITAPK
;
A
#
# COMPACT_ATOMS: atom_id res chain seq x y z
N MET A 1 -2.62 -5.94 25.29
CA MET A 1 -1.96 -6.93 24.42
C MET A 1 -0.70 -6.24 23.86
N ARG A 2 0.51 -6.72 24.12
CA ARG A 2 1.70 -6.18 23.46
C ARG A 2 1.67 -6.69 22.03
N VAL A 3 1.61 -5.80 21.04
CA VAL A 3 1.87 -6.17 19.65
C VAL A 3 3.37 -6.41 19.55
N GLU A 4 3.78 -7.67 19.44
CA GLU A 4 5.16 -7.99 19.13
C GLU A 4 5.40 -7.67 17.66
N ILE A 5 6.16 -6.60 17.41
CA ILE A 5 6.68 -6.32 16.08
C ILE A 5 7.74 -7.38 15.80
N ARG A 6 7.45 -8.29 14.90
CA ARG A 6 8.45 -9.25 14.41
C ARG A 6 9.16 -8.60 13.23
N THR A 7 10.39 -8.18 13.44
CA THR A 7 11.29 -7.80 12.35
C THR A 7 11.60 -9.05 11.54
N GLN A 8 11.22 -9.04 10.27
CA GLN A 8 11.57 -10.12 9.33
C GLN A 8 12.92 -9.81 8.66
N GLU A 9 13.97 -9.59 9.47
CA GLU A 9 15.31 -9.30 8.94
C GLU A 9 15.91 -10.45 8.11
N GLU A 10 15.48 -11.70 8.33
CA GLU A 10 16.15 -12.87 7.76
C GLU A 10 15.73 -13.24 6.32
N ASP A 11 14.53 -12.83 5.85
CA ASP A 11 14.01 -13.26 4.56
C ASP A 11 14.12 -12.22 3.44
N PHE A 12 14.30 -10.96 3.76
CA PHE A 12 14.38 -9.87 2.77
C PHE A 12 15.66 -9.82 1.92
N PRO A 13 16.86 -10.24 2.38
CA PRO A 13 18.05 -10.25 1.54
C PRO A 13 17.97 -11.21 0.36
N GLN A 14 17.19 -12.29 0.46
CA GLN A 14 17.05 -13.28 -0.62
C GLN A 14 15.83 -13.03 -1.53
N LEU A 15 14.79 -12.35 -1.04
CA LEU A 15 13.69 -11.81 -1.86
C LEU A 15 14.04 -10.45 -2.47
N ALA A 16 15.07 -9.81 -1.95
CA ALA A 16 15.54 -8.50 -2.36
C ALA A 16 16.04 -8.53 -3.82
N ARG A 17 15.42 -7.68 -4.64
CA ARG A 17 15.81 -7.37 -6.01
C ARG A 17 15.59 -8.51 -7.00
N ARG A 18 14.34 -8.83 -7.27
CA ARG A 18 14.03 -9.44 -8.56
C ARG A 18 14.32 -8.41 -9.64
N GLN A 19 15.50 -8.55 -10.25
CA GLN A 19 15.86 -7.73 -11.40
C GLN A 19 14.91 -8.09 -12.55
N LEU A 20 13.97 -7.21 -12.84
CA LEU A 20 13.03 -7.40 -13.93
C LEU A 20 13.75 -7.12 -15.24
N VAL A 21 13.96 -8.15 -16.04
CA VAL A 21 14.70 -8.06 -17.32
C VAL A 21 13.88 -7.35 -18.40
N ALA A 22 12.57 -7.42 -18.36
CA ALA A 22 11.60 -6.67 -19.19
C ALA A 22 10.19 -6.89 -18.62
N PRO A 23 9.19 -6.01 -18.90
CA PRO A 23 7.83 -6.31 -18.57
C PRO A 23 7.40 -7.57 -19.31
N ARG A 24 7.36 -8.70 -18.64
CA ARG A 24 6.80 -9.93 -19.19
C ARG A 24 5.31 -9.72 -19.34
N ARG A 25 4.87 -9.38 -20.54
CA ARG A 25 3.44 -9.41 -20.84
C ARG A 25 2.96 -10.85 -20.67
N MET A 26 1.94 -11.03 -19.85
CA MET A 26 1.26 -12.31 -19.72
C MET A 26 0.88 -12.86 -21.09
N THR A 27 1.13 -14.13 -21.29
CA THR A 27 0.65 -14.86 -22.47
C THR A 27 -0.89 -14.85 -22.50
N GLY A 28 -1.49 -15.09 -23.67
CA GLY A 28 -2.96 -15.13 -23.80
C GLY A 28 -3.61 -16.14 -22.86
N ASN A 29 -2.92 -17.27 -22.55
CA ASN A 29 -3.41 -18.29 -21.63
C ASN A 29 -3.33 -17.84 -20.17
N GLU A 30 -2.27 -17.17 -19.75
CA GLU A 30 -2.14 -16.58 -18.41
C GLU A 30 -3.21 -15.48 -18.19
N ARG A 31 -3.50 -14.66 -19.24
CA ARG A 31 -4.60 -13.70 -19.21
C ARG A 31 -5.98 -14.37 -19.07
N ARG A 32 -6.19 -15.52 -19.68
CA ARG A 32 -7.46 -16.28 -19.57
C ARG A 32 -7.61 -16.89 -18.19
N LEU A 33 -6.54 -17.43 -17.60
CA LEU A 33 -6.54 -18.00 -16.24
C LEU A 33 -6.77 -16.91 -15.18
N MET A 34 -6.22 -15.70 -15.39
CA MET A 34 -6.42 -14.57 -14.47
C MET A 34 -7.70 -13.78 -14.76
N ASN A 35 -8.42 -14.03 -15.84
CA ASN A 35 -9.58 -13.26 -16.26
C ASN A 35 -10.68 -14.06 -16.95
N PRO A 36 -11.21 -15.13 -16.33
CA PRO A 36 -12.46 -15.69 -16.82
C PRO A 36 -13.60 -14.77 -16.31
N ASN A 37 -14.20 -13.97 -17.19
CA ASN A 37 -15.39 -13.14 -16.87
C ASN A 37 -15.24 -12.19 -15.68
N ARG A 38 -14.25 -11.29 -15.72
CA ARG A 38 -14.02 -10.28 -14.67
C ARG A 38 -15.26 -9.51 -14.21
N GLY A 39 -16.21 -9.27 -15.11
CA GLY A 39 -17.41 -8.51 -14.78
C GLY A 39 -18.36 -9.24 -13.82
N LEU A 40 -18.60 -10.53 -14.01
CA LEU A 40 -19.53 -11.29 -13.19
C LEU A 40 -18.90 -11.76 -11.87
N ILE A 41 -17.69 -12.29 -11.93
CA ILE A 41 -16.96 -12.77 -10.73
C ILE A 41 -16.69 -11.61 -9.77
N LYS A 42 -16.18 -10.47 -10.25
CA LYS A 42 -16.01 -9.28 -9.40
C LYS A 42 -17.31 -8.70 -8.86
N ARG A 43 -18.41 -8.81 -9.62
CA ARG A 43 -19.73 -8.45 -9.09
C ARG A 43 -20.20 -9.41 -8.01
N CYS A 44 -19.94 -10.71 -8.17
CA CYS A 44 -20.26 -11.72 -7.15
C CYS A 44 -19.36 -11.58 -5.92
N GLU A 45 -18.05 -11.38 -6.10
CA GLU A 45 -17.12 -11.07 -5.00
C GLU A 45 -17.58 -9.84 -4.23
N ARG A 46 -17.83 -8.73 -4.92
CA ARG A 46 -18.30 -7.49 -4.31
C ARG A 46 -19.65 -7.66 -3.61
N ALA A 47 -20.59 -8.40 -4.21
CA ALA A 47 -21.87 -8.69 -3.59
C ALA A 47 -21.71 -9.57 -2.34
N LEU A 48 -20.80 -10.55 -2.40
CA LEU A 48 -20.46 -11.41 -1.27
C LEU A 48 -19.76 -10.60 -0.17
N ASP A 49 -18.82 -9.75 -0.50
CA ASP A 49 -18.15 -8.85 0.44
C ASP A 49 -19.16 -7.94 1.14
N ILE A 50 -20.03 -7.29 0.40
CA ILE A 50 -21.09 -6.44 0.95
C ILE A 50 -22.07 -7.26 1.82
N LEU A 51 -22.45 -8.46 1.39
CA LEU A 51 -23.35 -9.32 2.14
C LEU A 51 -22.71 -9.78 3.45
N VAL A 52 -21.48 -10.27 3.38
CA VAL A 52 -20.74 -10.74 4.56
C VAL A 52 -20.47 -9.58 5.50
N SER A 53 -20.00 -8.45 5.00
CA SER A 53 -19.65 -7.29 5.81
C SER A 53 -20.86 -6.61 6.46
N ARG A 54 -21.95 -6.51 5.73
CA ARG A 54 -23.12 -5.74 6.17
C ARG A 54 -24.12 -6.56 6.98
N PHE A 55 -24.20 -7.87 6.75
CA PHE A 55 -25.26 -8.70 7.33
C PHE A 55 -24.74 -9.88 8.16
N VAL A 56 -23.68 -10.55 7.71
CA VAL A 56 -23.18 -11.74 8.42
C VAL A 56 -22.27 -11.34 9.56
N TYR A 57 -21.33 -10.46 9.29
CA TYR A 57 -20.29 -10.09 10.25
C TYR A 57 -20.80 -9.28 11.45
N PRO A 58 -21.72 -8.31 11.33
CA PRO A 58 -22.30 -7.64 12.49
C PRO A 58 -23.08 -8.56 13.41
N LEU A 59 -23.68 -9.63 12.86
CA LEU A 59 -24.42 -10.64 13.64
C LEU A 59 -23.51 -11.65 14.34
N CYS A 60 -22.41 -12.04 13.69
CA CYS A 60 -21.52 -13.12 14.16
C CYS A 60 -20.16 -12.59 14.66
N GLY A 61 -19.77 -11.37 14.30
CA GLY A 61 -18.43 -10.83 14.50
C GLY A 61 -18.03 -10.64 15.96
N HIS A 62 -19.00 -10.52 16.88
CA HIS A 62 -18.73 -10.53 18.33
C HIS A 62 -18.25 -11.89 18.83
N MET A 63 -18.67 -12.97 18.17
CA MET A 63 -18.32 -14.34 18.55
C MET A 63 -17.24 -14.94 17.65
N TRP A 64 -17.07 -14.39 16.45
CA TRP A 64 -16.18 -14.96 15.43
C TRP A 64 -15.47 -13.84 14.67
N ASN A 65 -14.31 -13.46 15.14
CA ASN A 65 -13.40 -12.57 14.40
C ASN A 65 -12.16 -13.36 13.97
N PRO A 66 -12.19 -14.03 12.82
CA PRO A 66 -11.03 -14.79 12.35
C PRO A 66 -9.82 -13.90 12.12
N TYR A 67 -10.00 -12.60 11.81
CA TYR A 67 -8.92 -11.67 11.67
C TYR A 67 -8.12 -11.51 12.97
N SER A 68 -8.81 -11.28 14.10
CA SER A 68 -8.13 -11.14 15.40
C SER A 68 -7.42 -12.42 15.85
N TRP A 69 -7.94 -13.59 15.45
CA TRP A 69 -7.32 -14.86 15.84
C TRP A 69 -6.10 -15.23 15.01
N PHE A 70 -6.09 -14.89 13.73
CA PHE A 70 -5.07 -15.35 12.81
C PHE A 70 -4.14 -14.25 12.30
N LEU A 71 -4.61 -13.02 12.17
CA LEU A 71 -3.87 -11.96 11.49
C LEU A 71 -3.31 -10.89 12.43
N GLU A 72 -4.05 -10.47 13.47
CA GLU A 72 -3.55 -9.47 14.41
C GLU A 72 -2.30 -9.95 15.18
N GLN A 73 -2.14 -11.26 15.36
CA GLN A 73 -0.98 -11.85 16.02
C GLN A 73 0.20 -12.09 15.05
N ARG A 74 -0.03 -11.91 13.75
CA ARG A 74 0.96 -12.16 12.69
C ARG A 74 1.42 -10.89 11.99
N PHE A 75 0.98 -9.74 12.46
CA PHE A 75 1.45 -8.47 11.93
C PHE A 75 2.97 -8.39 11.99
N GLY A 76 3.59 -8.08 10.85
CA GLY A 76 5.03 -7.94 10.70
C GLY A 76 5.43 -6.53 10.28
N LEU A 77 6.64 -6.14 10.65
CA LEU A 77 7.36 -5.03 10.06
C LEU A 77 8.38 -5.60 9.09
N ALA A 78 8.27 -5.20 7.82
CA ALA A 78 9.30 -5.47 6.84
C ALA A 78 10.25 -4.28 6.77
N GLU A 79 11.55 -4.52 6.93
CA GLU A 79 12.56 -3.48 6.82
C GLU A 79 13.35 -3.66 5.52
N THR A 80 13.56 -2.58 4.78
CA THR A 80 14.38 -2.60 3.57
C THR A 80 15.26 -1.38 3.45
N LYS A 81 16.49 -1.59 2.98
CA LYS A 81 17.46 -0.54 2.74
C LYS A 81 17.69 -0.38 1.26
N LEU A 82 17.37 0.78 0.72
CA LEU A 82 17.40 1.07 -0.71
C LEU A 82 18.36 2.23 -1.02
N SER A 83 18.98 2.13 -2.19
CA SER A 83 19.88 3.18 -2.71
C SER A 83 19.49 3.46 -4.16
N PRO A 84 18.40 4.23 -4.42
CA PRO A 84 17.96 4.52 -5.77
C PRO A 84 19.03 5.31 -6.52
N ALA A 85 19.35 4.90 -7.75
CA ALA A 85 20.25 5.64 -8.60
C ALA A 85 19.68 7.04 -8.89
N GLY A 86 20.47 8.10 -8.66
CA GLY A 86 19.99 9.47 -8.83
C GLY A 86 19.31 10.08 -7.59
N TRP A 87 19.17 9.35 -6.48
CA TRP A 87 18.72 9.97 -5.23
C TRP A 87 19.72 11.03 -4.75
N PRO A 88 19.26 12.25 -4.43
CA PRO A 88 20.16 13.32 -4.00
C PRO A 88 20.91 12.94 -2.72
N ARG A 89 22.25 12.93 -2.77
CA ARG A 89 23.08 12.46 -1.64
C ARG A 89 22.82 13.21 -0.33
N GLY A 90 22.57 14.52 -0.41
CA GLY A 90 22.31 15.36 0.76
C GLY A 90 20.99 15.09 1.46
N LEU A 91 20.09 14.33 0.84
CA LEU A 91 18.78 13.96 1.39
C LEU A 91 18.78 12.59 2.09
N ALA A 92 19.89 11.86 2.03
CA ALA A 92 20.02 10.58 2.70
C ALA A 92 20.72 10.74 4.07
N PRO A 93 20.43 9.87 5.07
CA PRO A 93 19.36 8.88 5.04
C PRO A 93 17.98 9.50 5.16
N LEU A 94 16.96 8.83 4.59
CA LEU A 94 15.56 9.16 4.74
C LEU A 94 14.79 7.89 5.10
N SER A 95 14.08 7.93 6.22
CA SER A 95 13.24 6.83 6.70
C SER A 95 11.79 7.05 6.27
N VAL A 96 11.25 6.13 5.48
CA VAL A 96 9.88 6.17 4.96
C VAL A 96 9.09 4.97 5.47
N LEU A 97 8.01 5.21 6.19
CA LEU A 97 7.07 4.18 6.62
C LEU A 97 5.93 4.07 5.59
N LEU A 98 5.80 2.90 4.95
CA LEU A 98 4.71 2.56 4.05
C LEU A 98 3.68 1.71 4.77
N ILE A 99 2.46 2.22 4.86
CA ILE A 99 1.26 1.54 5.33
C ILE A 99 0.26 1.54 4.19
N THR A 100 -0.35 0.41 3.87
CA THR A 100 -1.30 0.34 2.76
C THR A 100 -2.36 -0.72 3.03
N ASP A 101 -3.45 -0.73 2.25
CA ASP A 101 -4.47 -1.77 2.28
C ASP A 101 -4.98 -2.02 3.71
N ILE A 102 -5.37 -0.96 4.40
CA ILE A 102 -5.90 -1.02 5.77
C ILE A 102 -7.26 -1.72 5.77
N HIS A 103 -8.08 -1.47 4.73
CA HIS A 103 -9.40 -2.05 4.59
C HIS A 103 -10.24 -1.94 5.87
N ALA A 104 -10.35 -0.71 6.38
CA ALA A 104 -11.23 -0.43 7.49
C ALA A 104 -12.66 -0.93 7.23
N GLY A 105 -13.35 -1.28 8.27
CA GLY A 105 -14.78 -1.59 8.25
C GLY A 105 -15.10 -2.96 8.79
N ILE A 106 -14.48 -4.06 8.32
CA ILE A 106 -15.01 -5.39 8.67
C ILE A 106 -14.06 -6.17 9.57
N PHE A 107 -12.80 -6.28 9.18
CA PHE A 107 -11.91 -7.27 9.79
C PHE A 107 -10.93 -6.64 10.77
N LEU A 108 -10.36 -5.48 10.44
CA LEU A 108 -9.43 -4.78 11.30
C LEU A 108 -10.17 -3.88 12.28
N LYS A 109 -10.07 -4.19 13.57
CA LYS A 109 -10.70 -3.37 14.60
C LYS A 109 -9.97 -2.04 14.79
N PRO A 110 -10.67 -0.93 15.05
CA PRO A 110 -10.06 0.36 15.33
C PRO A 110 -8.99 0.31 16.43
N GLU A 111 -9.24 -0.46 17.50
CA GLU A 111 -8.32 -0.60 18.63
C GLU A 111 -7.03 -1.33 18.23
N SER A 112 -7.13 -2.34 17.37
CA SER A 112 -5.97 -3.07 16.86
C SER A 112 -5.14 -2.21 15.92
N LEU A 113 -5.80 -1.46 15.03
CA LEU A 113 -5.12 -0.48 14.18
C LEU A 113 -4.40 0.58 15.00
N TRP A 114 -5.07 1.11 16.02
CA TRP A 114 -4.47 2.10 16.93
C TRP A 114 -3.19 1.57 17.59
N GLN A 115 -3.20 0.32 18.09
CA GLN A 115 -2.01 -0.30 18.68
C GLN A 115 -0.88 -0.47 17.67
N ILE A 116 -1.21 -0.91 16.43
CA ILE A 116 -0.24 -1.05 15.34
C ILE A 116 0.38 0.31 15.01
N ILE A 117 -0.44 1.34 14.82
CA ILE A 117 0.04 2.69 14.48
C ILE A 117 0.95 3.24 15.58
N HIS A 118 0.59 3.08 16.85
CA HIS A 118 1.44 3.51 17.95
C HIS A 118 2.81 2.82 17.94
N ALA A 119 2.82 1.49 17.77
CA ALA A 119 4.06 0.73 17.70
C ALA A 119 4.93 1.13 16.48
N LEU A 120 4.29 1.38 15.32
CA LEU A 120 5.00 1.84 14.13
C LEU A 120 5.60 3.25 14.29
N MET A 121 4.92 4.12 15.02
CA MET A 121 5.43 5.48 15.26
C MET A 121 6.57 5.55 16.29
N GLU A 122 6.78 4.49 17.08
CA GLU A 122 7.98 4.34 17.91
C GLU A 122 9.27 4.16 17.08
N LEU A 123 9.14 3.83 15.79
CA LEU A 123 10.26 3.75 14.83
C LEU A 123 10.75 5.14 14.36
N GLU A 124 10.06 6.20 14.73
CA GLU A 124 10.38 7.60 14.37
C GLU A 124 10.65 7.81 12.87
N PRO A 125 9.72 7.39 11.95
CA PRO A 125 9.93 7.59 10.53
C PRO A 125 9.95 9.08 10.18
N ASP A 126 10.80 9.46 9.20
CA ASP A 126 10.83 10.84 8.69
C ASP A 126 9.56 11.19 7.89
N LEU A 127 9.07 10.23 7.11
CA LEU A 127 7.91 10.36 6.22
C LEU A 127 6.98 9.17 6.37
N VAL A 128 5.67 9.39 6.40
CA VAL A 128 4.67 8.32 6.34
C VAL A 128 3.91 8.38 5.03
N VAL A 129 3.78 7.24 4.38
CA VAL A 129 2.96 7.03 3.18
C VAL A 129 1.84 6.05 3.49
N VAL A 130 0.60 6.50 3.31
CA VAL A 130 -0.61 5.67 3.35
C VAL A 130 -1.00 5.36 1.90
N GLY A 131 -0.67 4.15 1.45
CA GLY A 131 -0.63 3.75 0.05
C GLY A 131 -1.97 3.31 -0.55
N GLY A 132 -3.11 3.79 -0.05
CA GLY A 132 -4.44 3.51 -0.60
C GLY A 132 -5.14 2.30 0.01
N ASP A 133 -6.37 2.06 -0.45
CA ASP A 133 -7.31 1.06 0.07
C ASP A 133 -7.48 1.21 1.59
N LEU A 134 -7.81 2.43 2.02
CA LEU A 134 -8.05 2.75 3.41
C LEU A 134 -9.34 2.08 3.90
N VAL A 135 -10.37 2.04 3.07
CA VAL A 135 -11.68 1.45 3.33
C VAL A 135 -11.91 0.19 2.49
N SER A 136 -12.82 -0.66 2.93
CA SER A 136 -13.18 -1.89 2.20
C SER A 136 -14.27 -1.66 1.16
N GLY A 137 -15.30 -0.90 1.50
CA GLY A 137 -16.47 -0.76 0.64
C GLY A 137 -17.25 0.54 0.76
N HIS A 138 -16.99 1.37 1.76
CA HIS A 138 -17.66 2.65 1.92
C HIS A 138 -16.84 3.65 2.73
N VAL A 139 -16.85 4.92 2.33
CA VAL A 139 -16.08 5.99 2.97
C VAL A 139 -16.36 6.13 4.47
N SER A 140 -17.59 5.87 4.91
CA SER A 140 -17.97 5.92 6.35
C SER A 140 -17.20 4.92 7.22
N GLU A 141 -16.60 3.88 6.63
CA GLU A 141 -15.77 2.91 7.35
C GLU A 141 -14.46 3.55 7.85
N ALA A 142 -14.04 4.67 7.27
CA ALA A 142 -12.90 5.44 7.75
C ALA A 142 -13.18 6.12 9.10
N THR A 143 -14.41 6.56 9.36
CA THR A 143 -14.75 7.38 10.54
C THR A 143 -14.26 6.78 11.86
N PRO A 144 -14.46 5.48 12.17
CA PRO A 144 -14.00 4.90 13.44
C PRO A 144 -12.48 4.84 13.59
N ILE A 145 -11.73 4.88 12.49
CA ILE A 145 -10.26 4.73 12.52
C ILE A 145 -9.49 6.04 12.40
N LEU A 146 -10.15 7.14 12.02
CA LEU A 146 -9.47 8.42 11.78
C LEU A 146 -8.63 8.88 12.98
N ALA A 147 -9.20 8.83 14.19
CA ALA A 147 -8.47 9.20 15.39
C ALA A 147 -7.21 8.32 15.62
N GLY A 148 -7.31 7.04 15.26
CA GLY A 148 -6.19 6.09 15.33
C GLY A 148 -5.08 6.36 14.33
N LEU A 149 -5.38 7.02 13.21
CA LEU A 149 -4.40 7.41 12.18
C LEU A 149 -3.70 8.75 12.47
N ALA A 150 -4.29 9.61 13.31
CA ALA A 150 -3.73 10.93 13.60
C ALA A 150 -2.25 10.91 14.06
N PRO A 151 -1.77 9.90 14.85
CA PRO A 151 -0.36 9.85 15.22
C PRO A 151 0.62 9.77 14.04
N LEU A 152 0.20 9.31 12.86
CA LEU A 152 1.05 9.27 11.66
C LEU A 152 1.55 10.66 11.24
N THR A 153 0.80 11.70 11.55
CA THR A 153 1.16 13.09 11.23
C THR A 153 2.30 13.67 12.06
N ARG A 154 2.76 12.93 13.09
CA ARG A 154 3.92 13.32 13.90
C ARG A 154 5.26 13.15 13.16
N ALA A 155 5.27 12.39 12.06
CA ALA A 155 6.44 12.26 11.21
C ALA A 155 6.90 13.67 10.75
N PRO A 156 8.21 14.01 10.82
CA PRO A 156 8.72 15.35 10.51
C PRO A 156 8.34 15.88 9.12
N LEU A 157 8.24 14.98 8.12
CA LEU A 157 7.83 15.30 6.76
C LEU A 157 6.33 15.05 6.52
N GLY A 158 5.61 14.65 7.58
CA GLY A 158 4.18 14.43 7.60
C GLY A 158 3.73 13.08 7.07
N ALA A 159 2.41 12.92 7.02
CA ALA A 159 1.75 11.75 6.47
C ALA A 159 1.03 12.11 5.16
N TRP A 160 1.15 11.24 4.16
CA TRP A 160 0.63 11.43 2.81
C TRP A 160 -0.14 10.22 2.35
N PHE A 161 -1.23 10.46 1.65
CA PHE A 161 -2.16 9.45 1.16
C PHE A 161 -2.28 9.50 -0.37
N CYS A 162 -2.39 8.34 -1.02
CA CYS A 162 -2.90 8.19 -2.37
C CYS A 162 -4.08 7.24 -2.39
N PHE A 163 -4.98 7.39 -3.35
CA PHE A 163 -6.16 6.54 -3.45
C PHE A 163 -5.84 5.15 -3.99
N GLY A 164 -6.50 4.14 -3.41
CA GLY A 164 -6.62 2.80 -3.97
C GLY A 164 -8.01 2.58 -4.59
N ASN A 165 -8.22 1.40 -5.16
CA ASN A 165 -9.47 1.12 -5.87
C ASN A 165 -10.67 0.95 -4.93
N HIS A 166 -10.48 0.51 -3.69
CA HIS A 166 -11.54 0.37 -2.72
C HIS A 166 -12.04 1.71 -2.19
N ASP A 167 -11.21 2.72 -2.18
CA ASP A 167 -11.58 4.07 -1.75
C ASP A 167 -12.63 4.73 -2.66
N TYR A 168 -12.91 4.12 -3.84
CA TYR A 168 -13.93 4.54 -4.79
C TYR A 168 -15.22 3.70 -4.75
N PHE A 169 -15.29 2.63 -3.96
CA PHE A 169 -16.41 1.68 -4.08
C PHE A 169 -17.73 2.19 -3.51
N GLY A 170 -17.69 2.96 -2.48
CA GLY A 170 -18.90 3.43 -1.85
C GLY A 170 -18.70 4.79 -1.19
N GLY A 171 -19.44 5.77 -1.69
CA GLY A 171 -19.31 7.13 -1.21
C GLY A 171 -18.49 8.01 -2.13
N ASP A 172 -18.17 9.18 -1.64
CA ASP A 172 -17.43 10.20 -2.38
C ASP A 172 -15.95 10.16 -1.97
N PRO A 173 -15.01 9.91 -2.89
CA PRO A 173 -13.59 10.01 -2.59
C PRO A 173 -13.16 11.37 -2.05
N GLU A 174 -13.86 12.44 -2.40
CA GLU A 174 -13.61 13.79 -1.87
C GLU A 174 -13.96 13.89 -0.39
N GLU A 175 -14.99 13.17 0.07
CA GLU A 175 -15.31 13.05 1.50
C GLU A 175 -14.17 12.36 2.26
N LEU A 176 -13.61 11.28 1.71
CA LEU A 176 -12.46 10.60 2.32
C LEU A 176 -11.24 11.54 2.41
N GLN A 177 -10.96 12.28 1.34
CA GLN A 177 -9.89 13.26 1.32
C GLN A 177 -10.10 14.34 2.38
N HIS A 178 -11.33 14.86 2.51
CA HIS A 178 -11.68 15.85 3.53
C HIS A 178 -11.46 15.32 4.94
N ASN A 179 -11.92 14.10 5.21
CA ASN A 179 -11.76 13.44 6.51
C ASN A 179 -10.28 13.23 6.87
N LEU A 180 -9.44 12.82 5.91
CA LEU A 180 -8.00 12.69 6.10
C LEU A 180 -7.32 14.04 6.35
N ALA A 181 -7.70 15.06 5.60
CA ALA A 181 -7.18 16.41 5.79
C ALA A 181 -7.53 16.97 7.18
N ALA A 182 -8.71 16.67 7.71
CA ALA A 182 -9.14 17.09 9.04
C ALA A 182 -8.25 16.57 10.18
N ILE A 183 -7.59 15.43 9.97
CA ILE A 183 -6.62 14.85 10.91
C ILE A 183 -5.16 15.14 10.52
N GLY A 184 -4.92 15.94 9.47
CA GLY A 184 -3.59 16.38 9.03
C GLY A 184 -2.90 15.47 8.04
N ILE A 185 -3.54 14.41 7.51
CA ILE A 185 -3.00 13.58 6.43
C ILE A 185 -3.26 14.25 5.08
N ARG A 186 -2.20 14.50 4.32
CA ARG A 186 -2.25 15.16 3.01
C ARG A 186 -2.47 14.16 1.90
N THR A 187 -3.31 14.49 0.93
CA THR A 187 -3.61 13.61 -0.20
C THR A 187 -2.95 14.14 -1.47
N LEU A 188 -2.32 13.24 -2.24
CA LEU A 188 -1.90 13.50 -3.61
C LEU A 188 -2.69 12.60 -4.56
N LYS A 189 -3.43 13.23 -5.47
CA LYS A 189 -4.23 12.58 -6.51
C LYS A 189 -3.91 13.23 -7.85
N ASN A 190 -3.11 12.56 -8.68
CA ASN A 190 -2.58 13.12 -9.92
C ASN A 190 -1.86 14.46 -9.69
N ASP A 191 -1.09 14.53 -8.61
CA ASP A 191 -0.41 15.75 -8.20
C ASP A 191 0.95 15.42 -7.57
N SER A 192 1.75 16.44 -7.30
CA SER A 192 3.05 16.31 -6.67
C SER A 192 3.32 17.47 -5.71
N ALA A 193 4.20 17.22 -4.74
CA ALA A 193 4.61 18.19 -3.73
C ALA A 193 6.13 18.19 -3.56
N VAL A 194 6.70 19.35 -3.29
CA VAL A 194 8.11 19.46 -2.90
C VAL A 194 8.21 19.25 -1.39
N ILE A 195 9.05 18.31 -1.00
CA ILE A 195 9.34 17.98 0.40
C ILE A 195 10.74 18.48 0.72
N HIS A 196 10.83 19.36 1.70
CA HIS A 196 12.11 19.89 2.19
C HIS A 196 12.69 18.99 3.29
N HIS A 197 13.93 18.55 3.12
CA HIS A 197 14.62 17.68 4.05
C HIS A 197 16.12 17.98 4.04
N ARG A 198 16.75 18.11 5.23
CA ARG A 198 18.20 18.28 5.39
C ARG A 198 18.82 19.38 4.51
N GLY A 199 18.14 20.51 4.36
CA GLY A 199 18.61 21.63 3.56
C GLY A 199 18.49 21.49 2.03
N GLY A 200 17.91 20.38 1.56
CA GLY A 200 17.54 20.13 0.18
C GLY A 200 16.05 19.86 0.01
N SER A 201 15.68 19.34 -1.15
CA SER A 201 14.29 18.95 -1.43
C SER A 201 14.20 17.79 -2.40
N PHE A 202 13.12 17.02 -2.31
CA PHE A 202 12.73 16.01 -3.29
C PHE A 202 11.25 16.17 -3.65
N VAL A 203 10.85 15.61 -4.78
CA VAL A 203 9.46 15.64 -5.24
C VAL A 203 8.80 14.33 -4.85
N LEU A 204 7.69 14.44 -4.09
CA LEU A 204 6.77 13.35 -3.81
C LEU A 204 5.59 13.48 -4.76
N GLY A 205 5.30 12.43 -5.54
CA GLY A 205 4.15 12.35 -6.43
C GLY A 205 3.09 11.38 -5.91
N GLY A 206 1.84 11.60 -6.32
CA GLY A 206 0.74 10.67 -6.12
C GLY A 206 -0.07 10.53 -7.40
N ILE A 207 -0.17 9.32 -7.94
CA ILE A 207 -1.01 9.00 -9.09
C ILE A 207 -2.31 8.35 -8.63
N ASP A 208 -3.39 8.66 -9.32
CA ASP A 208 -4.71 8.10 -9.04
C ASP A 208 -4.78 6.60 -9.38
N ASP A 209 -5.76 5.90 -8.81
CA ASP A 209 -5.89 4.45 -8.98
C ASP A 209 -6.13 4.06 -10.45
N ARG A 210 -5.48 2.96 -10.85
CA ARG A 210 -5.53 2.45 -12.23
C ARG A 210 -6.83 1.76 -12.59
N ILE A 211 -7.57 1.27 -11.59
CA ILE A 211 -8.75 0.41 -11.79
C ILE A 211 -10.04 1.22 -11.70
N MET A 212 -10.14 2.05 -10.67
CA MET A 212 -11.35 2.80 -10.33
C MET A 212 -11.19 4.32 -10.46
N GLY A 213 -9.97 4.83 -10.42
CA GLY A 213 -9.63 6.23 -10.60
C GLY A 213 -9.44 6.62 -12.06
N LYS A 214 -8.83 7.78 -12.24
CA LYS A 214 -8.48 8.35 -13.56
C LYS A 214 -7.02 8.80 -13.52
N PRO A 215 -6.05 7.90 -13.71
CA PRO A 215 -4.64 8.26 -13.68
C PRO A 215 -4.30 9.34 -14.71
N ASP A 216 -3.69 10.42 -14.26
CA ASP A 216 -3.24 11.54 -15.08
C ASP A 216 -1.76 11.84 -14.77
N TRP A 217 -0.87 11.36 -15.63
CA TRP A 217 0.55 11.60 -15.52
C TRP A 217 0.94 13.05 -15.80
N ASP A 218 0.20 13.72 -16.65
CA ASP A 218 0.47 15.13 -16.96
C ASP A 218 0.23 15.98 -15.70
N GLY A 219 -0.82 15.68 -14.95
CA GLY A 219 -1.08 16.32 -13.66
C GLY A 219 0.05 16.07 -12.64
N VAL A 220 0.54 14.82 -12.54
CA VAL A 220 1.66 14.48 -11.62
C VAL A 220 2.93 15.27 -11.96
N LEU A 221 3.22 15.46 -13.25
CA LEU A 221 4.45 16.08 -13.73
C LEU A 221 4.38 17.60 -13.84
N ALA A 222 3.17 18.17 -13.89
CA ALA A 222 2.94 19.57 -14.28
C ALA A 222 3.67 20.59 -13.41
N LYS A 223 3.71 20.38 -12.10
CA LYS A 223 4.24 21.40 -11.16
C LYS A 223 5.73 21.29 -10.92
N HIS A 224 6.25 20.06 -10.80
CA HIS A 224 7.58 19.82 -10.27
C HIS A 224 8.41 18.84 -11.10
N GLY A 225 7.91 18.42 -12.27
CA GLY A 225 8.56 17.40 -13.09
C GLY A 225 8.47 16.00 -12.48
N SER A 226 9.40 15.12 -12.83
CA SER A 226 9.40 13.73 -12.37
C SER A 226 9.58 13.61 -10.87
N PRO A 227 8.67 12.90 -10.17
CA PRO A 227 8.85 12.60 -8.77
C PRO A 227 10.11 11.75 -8.50
N HIS A 228 10.80 12.06 -7.40
CA HIS A 228 11.84 11.17 -6.87
C HIS A 228 11.20 9.95 -6.19
N LEU A 229 10.08 10.18 -5.49
CA LEU A 229 9.28 9.19 -4.79
C LEU A 229 7.83 9.29 -5.26
N LEU A 230 7.25 8.19 -5.73
CA LEU A 230 5.87 8.12 -6.21
C LEU A 230 5.04 7.20 -5.33
N MET A 231 3.90 7.69 -4.88
CA MET A 231 2.83 6.89 -4.31
C MET A 231 1.90 6.43 -5.44
N ALA A 232 1.79 5.13 -5.63
CA ALA A 232 0.94 4.51 -6.65
C ALA A 232 0.36 3.22 -6.07
N HIS A 233 -0.91 3.23 -5.67
CA HIS A 233 -1.52 2.08 -5.02
C HIS A 233 -1.33 0.80 -5.85
N ASN A 234 -1.65 0.84 -7.14
CA ASN A 234 -1.50 -0.31 -8.02
C ASN A 234 -0.07 -0.40 -8.58
N PRO A 235 0.69 -1.50 -8.33
CA PRO A 235 2.08 -1.64 -8.76
C PRO A 235 2.25 -1.70 -10.29
N ASP A 236 1.19 -1.93 -11.04
CA ASP A 236 1.24 -1.93 -12.50
C ASP A 236 1.56 -0.55 -13.12
N HIS A 237 1.57 0.52 -12.32
CA HIS A 237 2.09 1.83 -12.72
C HIS A 237 3.62 1.88 -12.85
N PHE A 238 4.34 0.90 -12.30
CA PHE A 238 5.80 0.95 -12.16
C PHE A 238 6.54 1.19 -13.48
N TYR A 239 6.16 0.51 -14.57
CA TYR A 239 6.84 0.70 -15.86
C TYR A 239 6.56 2.06 -16.50
N GLU A 240 5.38 2.61 -16.25
CA GLU A 240 5.03 3.95 -16.69
C GLU A 240 5.77 5.01 -15.87
N ALA A 241 5.96 4.75 -14.56
CA ALA A 241 6.73 5.60 -13.66
C ALA A 241 8.23 5.61 -14.05
N GLU A 242 8.81 4.42 -14.30
CA GLU A 242 10.20 4.29 -14.76
C GLU A 242 10.44 5.05 -16.08
N ALA A 243 9.55 4.88 -17.04
CA ALA A 243 9.66 5.60 -18.33
C ALA A 243 9.61 7.13 -18.20
N ARG A 244 9.14 7.63 -17.06
CA ARG A 244 9.08 9.07 -16.72
C ARG A 244 10.18 9.50 -15.75
N GLY A 245 11.11 8.61 -15.42
CA GLY A 245 12.28 8.93 -14.58
C GLY A 245 11.99 8.93 -13.07
N VAL A 246 10.90 8.32 -12.61
CA VAL A 246 10.63 8.12 -11.18
C VAL A 246 11.69 7.18 -10.60
N LEU A 247 12.29 7.54 -9.47
CA LEU A 247 13.38 6.75 -8.88
C LEU A 247 12.87 5.63 -7.99
N LEU A 248 11.83 5.88 -7.20
CA LEU A 248 11.25 4.92 -6.27
C LEU A 248 9.72 5.03 -6.30
N THR A 249 9.04 3.90 -6.52
CA THR A 249 7.59 3.78 -6.45
C THR A 249 7.21 2.95 -5.23
N LEU A 250 6.18 3.39 -4.50
CA LEU A 250 5.61 2.70 -3.34
C LEU A 250 4.19 2.26 -3.66
N SER A 251 3.89 0.97 -3.46
CA SER A 251 2.63 0.35 -3.86
C SER A 251 2.11 -0.65 -2.82
N GLY A 252 0.82 -0.96 -2.91
CA GLY A 252 0.11 -2.03 -2.22
C GLY A 252 -0.71 -2.87 -3.18
N HIS A 253 -2.04 -2.91 -2.96
CA HIS A 253 -3.06 -3.50 -3.85
C HIS A 253 -3.08 -5.02 -3.93
N THR A 254 -1.95 -5.67 -3.88
CA THR A 254 -1.83 -7.09 -4.22
C THR A 254 -2.07 -8.02 -3.05
N HIS A 255 -1.98 -7.50 -1.81
CA HIS A 255 -2.02 -8.27 -0.57
C HIS A 255 -1.02 -9.44 -0.54
N GLY A 256 0.07 -9.39 -1.34
CA GLY A 256 0.94 -10.53 -1.57
C GLY A 256 0.22 -11.73 -2.20
N GLY A 257 -0.96 -11.51 -2.80
CA GLY A 257 -1.87 -12.54 -3.29
C GLY A 257 -2.75 -13.17 -2.22
N GLN A 258 -2.70 -12.67 -0.99
CA GLN A 258 -3.47 -13.06 0.19
C GLN A 258 -3.33 -14.56 0.58
N ILE A 259 -3.30 -15.47 -0.40
CA ILE A 259 -3.09 -16.93 -0.21
C ILE A 259 -1.94 -17.40 -1.10
N ARG A 260 -0.93 -18.00 -0.47
CA ARG A 260 0.28 -18.55 -1.12
C ARG A 260 0.61 -19.91 -0.53
N PHE A 261 1.15 -20.81 -1.34
CA PHE A 261 1.71 -22.06 -0.83
C PHE A 261 3.18 -21.88 -0.46
N ALA A 262 3.47 -21.87 0.83
CA ALA A 262 4.81 -21.62 1.37
C ALA A 262 5.43 -20.37 0.71
N ASN A 263 6.68 -20.39 0.30
CA ASN A 263 7.34 -19.27 -0.42
C ASN A 263 7.05 -19.26 -1.93
N GLY A 264 5.96 -19.89 -2.34
CA GLY A 264 5.54 -19.98 -3.74
C GLY A 264 4.88 -18.71 -4.26
N PRO A 265 4.50 -18.70 -5.53
CA PRO A 265 3.78 -17.60 -6.12
C PRO A 265 2.39 -17.43 -5.51
N ALA A 266 1.86 -16.22 -5.58
CA ALA A 266 0.48 -15.92 -5.22
C ALA A 266 -0.50 -16.79 -6.03
N ILE A 267 -1.53 -17.35 -5.37
CA ILE A 267 -2.58 -18.13 -6.04
C ILE A 267 -3.47 -17.19 -6.85
N ILE A 268 -3.84 -16.05 -6.26
CA ILE A 268 -4.62 -15.02 -6.92
C ILE A 268 -3.68 -13.82 -7.14
N ARG A 269 -3.35 -13.53 -8.40
CA ARG A 269 -2.51 -12.40 -8.76
C ARG A 269 -3.34 -11.21 -9.18
N GLN A 270 -3.07 -10.08 -8.59
CA GLN A 270 -3.73 -8.82 -8.92
C GLN A 270 -2.88 -7.93 -9.86
N SER A 271 -1.56 -8.12 -9.88
CA SER A 271 -0.67 -7.44 -10.81
C SER A 271 -0.55 -8.19 -12.15
N ARG A 272 -0.61 -7.45 -13.27
CA ARG A 272 -0.39 -7.98 -14.63
C ARG A 272 1.05 -8.41 -14.88
N TYR A 273 1.97 -7.88 -14.08
CA TYR A 273 3.41 -8.08 -14.21
C TYR A 273 3.98 -8.97 -13.13
N CYS A 274 3.12 -9.62 -12.33
CA CYS A 274 3.53 -10.46 -11.20
C CYS A 274 4.33 -9.69 -10.13
N LEU A 275 3.98 -8.44 -9.91
CA LEU A 275 4.53 -7.57 -8.87
C LEU A 275 3.73 -7.78 -7.59
N ASP A 276 3.84 -8.97 -6.99
CA ASP A 276 2.94 -9.38 -5.92
C ASP A 276 3.36 -8.83 -4.55
N GLU A 277 4.66 -8.78 -4.24
CA GLU A 277 5.22 -8.27 -2.97
C GLU A 277 6.73 -8.07 -3.04
N GLY A 278 7.28 -7.26 -2.16
CA GLY A 278 8.72 -7.07 -1.97
C GLY A 278 9.31 -5.97 -2.84
N VAL A 279 10.60 -6.05 -3.11
CA VAL A 279 11.36 -5.02 -3.84
C VAL A 279 11.67 -5.50 -5.26
N PHE A 280 11.35 -4.65 -6.22
CA PHE A 280 11.65 -4.88 -7.65
C PHE A 280 12.56 -3.78 -8.17
N ALA A 281 13.41 -4.13 -9.12
CA ALA A 281 14.28 -3.18 -9.81
C ALA A 281 14.14 -3.34 -11.32
N PHE A 282 13.96 -2.22 -12.02
CA PHE A 282 13.97 -2.18 -13.48
C PHE A 282 14.73 -0.94 -13.93
N ARG A 283 15.80 -1.15 -14.69
CA ARG A 283 16.77 -0.11 -15.06
C ARG A 283 17.26 0.65 -13.81
N GLN A 284 16.98 1.96 -13.70
CA GLN A 284 17.40 2.79 -12.57
C GLN A 284 16.31 2.98 -11.50
N SER A 285 15.10 2.47 -11.75
CA SER A 285 13.96 2.65 -10.88
C SER A 285 13.75 1.44 -9.96
N LEU A 286 13.28 1.72 -8.76
CA LEU A 286 12.91 0.74 -7.76
C LEU A 286 11.40 0.80 -7.48
N LEU A 287 10.83 -0.33 -7.10
CA LEU A 287 9.45 -0.45 -6.64
C LEU A 287 9.44 -1.24 -5.33
N VAL A 288 8.69 -0.76 -4.36
CA VAL A 288 8.33 -1.51 -3.16
C VAL A 288 6.85 -1.81 -3.21
N VAL A 289 6.49 -3.09 -3.06
CA VAL A 289 5.10 -3.54 -2.97
C VAL A 289 4.89 -4.17 -1.61
N SER A 290 4.06 -3.53 -0.78
CA SER A 290 3.66 -4.04 0.53
C SER A 290 2.49 -5.00 0.41
N ARG A 291 2.44 -5.98 1.32
CA ARG A 291 1.28 -6.87 1.47
C ARG A 291 0.10 -6.20 2.19
N GLY A 292 0.33 -5.04 2.79
CA GLY A 292 -0.69 -4.27 3.49
C GLY A 292 -1.18 -4.89 4.80
N LEU A 293 -1.98 -4.12 5.54
CA LEU A 293 -2.44 -4.48 6.88
C LEU A 293 -3.73 -5.29 6.90
N GLY A 294 -4.70 -4.94 6.06
CA GLY A 294 -6.04 -5.49 6.06
C GLY A 294 -6.19 -6.78 5.28
N SER A 295 -7.42 -7.16 5.04
CA SER A 295 -7.80 -8.29 4.18
C SER A 295 -9.02 -7.94 3.36
N ILE A 296 -9.12 -8.52 2.18
CA ILE A 296 -10.25 -8.34 1.26
C ILE A 296 -10.97 -9.67 1.06
N GLY A 297 -12.28 -9.63 0.91
CA GLY A 297 -13.12 -10.79 0.64
C GLY A 297 -13.23 -11.70 1.86
N LEU A 298 -12.31 -12.62 2.01
CA LEU A 298 -12.25 -13.49 3.19
C LEU A 298 -11.11 -13.05 4.12
N PRO A 299 -11.30 -13.08 5.45
CA PRO A 299 -10.28 -12.70 6.42
C PRO A 299 -9.22 -13.78 6.57
N ILE A 300 -8.77 -14.34 5.45
CA ILE A 300 -7.81 -15.43 5.42
C ILE A 300 -6.58 -14.96 4.68
N ARG A 301 -5.45 -14.93 5.37
CA ARG A 301 -4.13 -14.79 4.76
C ARG A 301 -3.31 -16.04 5.07
N TRP A 302 -2.70 -16.61 4.04
CA TRP A 302 -1.83 -17.77 4.17
C TRP A 302 -0.55 -17.55 3.37
N GLY A 303 0.59 -17.52 4.04
CA GLY A 303 1.88 -17.22 3.41
C GLY A 303 2.03 -15.79 2.91
N ALA A 304 1.13 -14.89 3.33
CA ALA A 304 1.14 -13.45 3.02
C ALA A 304 0.65 -12.67 4.25
N ASP A 305 1.39 -12.78 5.35
CA ASP A 305 1.04 -12.13 6.62
C ASP A 305 0.95 -10.61 6.46
N PRO A 306 0.07 -9.94 7.24
CA PRO A 306 -0.06 -8.48 7.19
C PRO A 306 1.27 -7.79 7.55
N GLU A 307 1.58 -6.69 6.87
CA GLU A 307 2.80 -5.94 7.12
C GLU A 307 2.66 -4.44 6.90
N ALA A 308 3.50 -3.68 7.60
CA ALA A 308 3.98 -2.37 7.18
C ALA A 308 5.42 -2.50 6.69
N VAL A 309 5.89 -1.54 5.89
CA VAL A 309 7.27 -1.55 5.37
C VAL A 309 8.00 -0.30 5.82
N LEU A 310 9.13 -0.46 6.51
CA LEU A 310 10.06 0.62 6.82
C LEU A 310 11.18 0.62 5.78
N ILE A 311 11.32 1.73 5.07
CA ILE A 311 12.25 1.89 3.97
C ILE A 311 13.31 2.90 4.37
N GLU A 312 14.55 2.47 4.52
CA GLU A 312 15.70 3.36 4.68
C GLU A 312 16.28 3.69 3.30
N ILE A 313 16.10 4.91 2.84
CA ILE A 313 16.69 5.40 1.59
C ILE A 313 18.09 5.94 1.91
N THR A 314 19.10 5.34 1.31
CA THR A 314 20.51 5.72 1.47
C THR A 314 21.07 6.40 0.24
N ALA A 315 22.18 7.12 0.41
CA ALA A 315 22.87 7.73 -0.71
C ALA A 315 23.35 6.68 -1.72
N PRO A 316 23.25 6.95 -3.02
CA PRO A 316 23.85 6.09 -4.04
C PRO A 316 25.37 6.01 -3.84
N LYS A 317 25.90 4.80 -4.03
CA LYS A 317 27.35 4.52 -3.94
C LYS A 317 28.14 5.25 -5.02
#